data_1bd80548b83a48ec54da0da8d49cfdb9
#
_entry.id   1bd80548b83a48ec54da0da8d49cfdb9
#
_cell.length_a   1.000
_cell.length_b   1.000
_cell.length_c   1.000
_cell.angle_alpha   90.00
_cell.angle_beta   90.00
_cell.angle_gamma   90.00
#
_symmetry.space_group_name_H-M   'P 1'
#
loop_
_entity.id
_entity.type
_entity.pdbx_description
1 polymer ?
#
loop_
_entity_poly.entity_id
_entity_poly.type
_entity_poly.pdbx_seq_one_letter_code
_entity_poly.pdbx_strand_id
1 'polypeptide(L)'
;MKIHCEKFTVGRMGTVTSILLMALLVYGAIAVWSAGMVAVIVTYIIFGIVAVWVLLTMPRYLLLDDKSIVITHPIGQSVILKSDIIEVRAIERSDIRGSIRLFGSGGFFGWFGIFRNNKFGTYRLYCGQLENLYLVNTTTKKYIISSSKPIDL
;
A
#
# COMPACT_ATOMS: atom_id res chain seq x y z
N MET A 1 -19.84 -18.36 10.31
CA MET A 1 -18.70 -17.83 9.53
C MET A 1 -19.04 -16.40 9.14
N LYS A 2 -18.52 -15.41 9.89
CA LYS A 2 -18.73 -13.98 9.60
C LYS A 2 -17.51 -13.48 8.85
N ILE A 3 -17.55 -13.52 7.52
CA ILE A 3 -16.52 -12.90 6.69
C ILE A 3 -16.88 -11.43 6.52
N HIS A 4 -16.04 -10.54 7.00
CA HIS A 4 -16.16 -9.11 6.73
C HIS A 4 -15.23 -8.75 5.58
N CYS A 5 -15.81 -8.26 4.47
CA CYS A 5 -15.07 -7.78 3.32
C CYS A 5 -15.09 -6.25 3.29
N GLU A 6 -13.93 -5.64 3.37
CA GLU A 6 -13.75 -4.19 3.25
C GLU A 6 -12.93 -3.88 1.99
N LYS A 7 -13.43 -2.95 1.17
CA LYS A 7 -12.70 -2.47 -0.01
C LYS A 7 -11.70 -1.41 0.41
N PHE A 8 -10.44 -1.56 -0.01
CA PHE A 8 -9.47 -0.50 0.17
C PHE A 8 -9.86 0.73 -0.65
N THR A 9 -10.16 1.82 0.04
CA THR A 9 -10.44 3.13 -0.58
C THR A 9 -9.20 3.98 -0.52
N VAL A 10 -8.80 4.51 -1.67
CA VAL A 10 -7.69 5.48 -1.72
C VAL A 10 -8.17 6.80 -1.14
N GLY A 11 -7.54 7.27 -0.09
CA GLY A 11 -7.88 8.55 0.53
C GLY A 11 -7.59 9.74 -0.39
N ARG A 12 -8.18 10.90 -0.08
CA ARG A 12 -8.02 12.15 -0.88
C ARG A 12 -6.54 12.49 -1.15
N MET A 13 -5.68 12.32 -0.16
CA MET A 13 -4.23 12.56 -0.33
C MET A 13 -3.60 11.62 -1.36
N GLY A 14 -3.95 10.33 -1.34
CA GLY A 14 -3.47 9.37 -2.32
C GLY A 14 -3.97 9.68 -3.74
N THR A 15 -5.20 10.15 -3.87
CA THR A 15 -5.77 10.57 -5.17
C THR A 15 -5.03 11.80 -5.71
N VAL A 16 -4.83 12.82 -4.88
CA VAL A 16 -4.13 14.06 -5.28
C VAL A 16 -2.68 13.76 -5.68
N THR A 17 -1.95 12.98 -4.88
CA THR A 17 -0.58 12.58 -5.23
C THR A 17 -0.52 11.76 -6.51
N SER A 18 -1.49 10.91 -6.77
CA SER A 18 -1.57 10.15 -8.01
C SER A 18 -1.80 11.05 -9.23
N ILE A 19 -2.70 12.03 -9.12
CA ILE A 19 -2.96 13.00 -10.19
C ILE A 19 -1.72 13.86 -10.48
N LEU A 20 -1.08 14.39 -9.43
CA LEU A 20 0.15 15.19 -9.58
C LEU A 20 1.27 14.40 -10.24
N LEU A 21 1.45 13.13 -9.83
CA LEU A 21 2.46 12.27 -10.43
C LEU A 21 2.14 12.00 -11.91
N MET A 22 0.88 11.70 -12.25
CA MET A 22 0.46 11.52 -13.64
C MET A 22 0.69 12.78 -14.47
N ALA A 23 0.38 13.97 -13.95
CA ALA A 23 0.64 15.24 -14.62
C ALA A 23 2.15 15.45 -14.85
N LEU A 24 2.99 15.14 -13.86
CA LEU A 24 4.45 15.21 -13.97
C LEU A 24 4.98 14.24 -15.03
N LEU A 25 4.41 13.03 -15.13
CA LEU A 25 4.78 12.05 -16.15
C LEU A 25 4.44 12.53 -17.56
N VAL A 26 3.25 13.11 -17.74
CA VAL A 26 2.84 13.70 -19.03
C VAL A 26 3.76 14.85 -19.41
N TYR A 27 4.05 15.75 -18.44
CA TYR A 27 4.96 16.87 -18.68
C TYR A 27 6.38 16.38 -19.04
N GLY A 28 6.91 15.38 -18.31
CA GLY A 28 8.21 14.78 -18.61
C GLY A 28 8.27 14.16 -20.00
N ALA A 29 7.21 13.47 -20.42
CA ALA A 29 7.10 12.89 -21.76
C ALA A 29 7.12 13.98 -22.87
N ILE A 30 6.42 15.11 -22.64
CA ILE A 30 6.43 16.25 -23.55
C ILE A 30 7.85 16.89 -23.61
N ALA A 31 8.49 17.06 -22.45
CA ALA A 31 9.84 17.65 -22.38
C ALA A 31 10.90 16.78 -23.08
N VAL A 32 10.77 15.46 -23.04
CA VAL A 32 11.68 14.51 -23.71
C VAL A 32 11.43 14.44 -25.22
N TRP A 33 10.32 15.01 -25.73
CA TRP A 33 10.01 15.01 -27.16
C TRP A 33 11.14 15.61 -28.03
N SER A 34 11.81 16.63 -27.52
CA SER A 34 12.96 17.26 -28.18
C SER A 34 14.23 16.39 -28.18
N ALA A 35 14.31 15.38 -27.34
CA ALA A 35 15.46 14.46 -27.23
C ALA A 35 15.43 13.32 -28.26
N GLY A 36 14.44 13.28 -29.13
CA GLY A 36 14.27 12.29 -30.19
C GLY A 36 13.31 11.15 -29.85
N MET A 37 12.82 10.52 -30.91
CA MET A 37 11.75 9.50 -30.85
C MET A 37 12.12 8.31 -29.96
N VAL A 38 13.36 7.85 -29.98
CA VAL A 38 13.81 6.70 -29.18
C VAL A 38 13.71 7.00 -27.68
N ALA A 39 14.12 8.18 -27.24
CA ALA A 39 14.04 8.58 -25.82
C ALA A 39 12.58 8.64 -25.35
N VAL A 40 11.67 9.13 -26.18
CA VAL A 40 10.24 9.17 -25.90
C VAL A 40 9.68 7.75 -25.74
N ILE A 41 9.95 6.85 -26.67
CA ILE A 41 9.46 5.46 -26.63
C ILE A 41 9.97 4.74 -25.37
N VAL A 42 11.27 4.84 -25.06
CA VAL A 42 11.86 4.20 -23.87
C VAL A 42 11.22 4.74 -22.60
N THR A 43 10.98 6.04 -22.51
CA THR A 43 10.33 6.67 -21.37
C THR A 43 8.90 6.12 -21.15
N TYR A 44 8.10 6.05 -22.21
CA TYR A 44 6.75 5.50 -22.11
C TYR A 44 6.72 4.02 -21.74
N ILE A 45 7.65 3.21 -22.24
CA ILE A 45 7.78 1.79 -21.87
C ILE A 45 8.08 1.66 -20.38
N ILE A 46 9.05 2.40 -19.85
CA ILE A 46 9.42 2.36 -18.43
C ILE A 46 8.22 2.75 -17.56
N PHE A 47 7.54 3.85 -17.90
CA PHE A 47 6.37 4.29 -17.14
C PHE A 47 5.21 3.30 -17.24
N GLY A 48 4.99 2.70 -18.39
CA GLY A 48 3.98 1.66 -18.58
C GLY A 48 4.25 0.46 -17.67
N ILE A 49 5.49 -0.01 -17.62
CA ILE A 49 5.90 -1.13 -16.75
C ILE A 49 5.67 -0.78 -15.27
N VAL A 50 6.11 0.41 -14.83
CA VAL A 50 5.93 0.85 -13.45
C VAL A 50 4.44 0.98 -13.09
N ALA A 51 3.63 1.56 -13.97
CA ALA A 51 2.19 1.71 -13.75
C ALA A 51 1.49 0.34 -13.63
N VAL A 52 1.77 -0.57 -14.53
CA VAL A 52 1.24 -1.94 -14.50
C VAL A 52 1.66 -2.63 -13.21
N TRP A 53 2.93 -2.55 -12.83
CA TRP A 53 3.43 -3.16 -11.60
C TRP A 53 2.73 -2.62 -10.34
N VAL A 54 2.53 -1.31 -10.24
CA VAL A 54 1.79 -0.70 -9.12
C VAL A 54 0.35 -1.18 -9.09
N LEU A 55 -0.35 -1.21 -10.24
CA LEU A 55 -1.73 -1.68 -10.33
C LEU A 55 -1.88 -3.14 -9.93
N LEU A 56 -0.89 -3.98 -10.23
CA LEU A 56 -0.90 -5.40 -9.89
C LEU A 56 -0.59 -5.69 -8.41
N THR A 57 0.14 -4.81 -7.75
CA THR A 57 0.57 -4.99 -6.35
C THR A 57 -0.31 -4.23 -5.34
N MET A 58 -1.16 -3.34 -5.80
CA MET A 58 -2.04 -2.54 -4.95
C MET A 58 -3.08 -3.44 -4.24
N PRO A 59 -3.26 -3.30 -2.91
CA PRO A 59 -4.28 -4.05 -2.19
C PRO A 59 -5.68 -3.59 -2.60
N ARG A 60 -6.61 -4.54 -2.82
CA ARG A 60 -7.99 -4.26 -3.24
C ARG A 60 -9.01 -4.48 -2.14
N TYR A 61 -8.91 -5.60 -1.45
CA TYR A 61 -9.86 -5.98 -0.42
C TYR A 61 -9.14 -6.48 0.83
N LEU A 62 -9.68 -6.14 1.97
CA LEU A 62 -9.35 -6.70 3.27
C LEU A 62 -10.49 -7.62 3.68
N LEU A 63 -10.20 -8.89 3.86
CA LEU A 63 -11.15 -9.88 4.34
C LEU A 63 -10.74 -10.24 5.77
N LEU A 64 -11.64 -9.98 6.71
CA LEU A 64 -11.50 -10.38 8.11
C LEU A 64 -12.35 -11.63 8.33
N ASP A 65 -11.71 -12.76 8.50
CA ASP A 65 -12.33 -14.03 8.82
C ASP A 65 -12.05 -14.41 10.28
N ASP A 66 -12.79 -15.39 10.81
CA ASP A 66 -12.61 -15.90 12.18
C ASP A 66 -11.19 -16.46 12.41
N LYS A 67 -10.53 -16.97 11.34
CA LYS A 67 -9.23 -17.65 11.41
C LYS A 67 -8.06 -16.88 10.80
N SER A 68 -8.34 -15.87 9.94
CA SER A 68 -7.30 -15.19 9.18
C SER A 68 -7.69 -13.78 8.78
N ILE A 69 -6.67 -12.96 8.55
CA ILE A 69 -6.77 -11.67 7.87
C ILE A 69 -6.20 -11.86 6.48
N VAL A 70 -7.01 -11.66 5.44
CA VAL A 70 -6.58 -11.85 4.05
C VAL A 70 -6.62 -10.51 3.32
N ILE A 71 -5.48 -10.12 2.76
CA ILE A 71 -5.33 -8.92 1.94
C ILE A 71 -5.19 -9.39 0.50
N THR A 72 -6.20 -9.08 -0.32
CA THR A 72 -6.22 -9.49 -1.73
C THR A 72 -5.59 -8.43 -2.62
N HIS A 73 -4.77 -8.87 -3.55
CA HIS A 73 -4.18 -8.09 -4.63
C HIS A 73 -4.75 -8.56 -5.98
N PRO A 74 -4.60 -7.82 -7.06
CA PRO A 74 -4.96 -8.30 -8.40
C PRO A 74 -4.25 -9.59 -8.78
N ILE A 75 -3.00 -9.75 -8.33
CA ILE A 75 -2.24 -10.99 -8.46
C ILE A 75 -1.82 -11.45 -7.08
N GLY A 76 -2.47 -12.54 -6.58
CA GLY A 76 -2.15 -13.15 -5.29
C GLY A 76 -2.85 -12.53 -4.10
N GLN A 77 -2.51 -13.03 -2.94
CA GLN A 77 -3.06 -12.61 -1.65
C GLN A 77 -2.01 -12.72 -0.54
N SER A 78 -2.15 -11.87 0.47
CA SER A 78 -1.36 -11.94 1.70
C SER A 78 -2.25 -12.45 2.82
N VAL A 79 -1.98 -13.65 3.32
CA VAL A 79 -2.74 -14.28 4.40
C VAL A 79 -1.96 -14.14 5.70
N ILE A 80 -2.63 -13.67 6.75
CA ILE A 80 -2.12 -13.58 8.11
C ILE A 80 -3.02 -14.47 8.96
N LEU A 81 -2.51 -15.59 9.43
CA LEU A 81 -3.26 -16.47 10.31
C LEU A 81 -3.39 -15.85 11.69
N LYS A 82 -4.59 -15.89 12.28
CA LYS A 82 -4.81 -15.37 13.63
C LYS A 82 -4.00 -16.14 14.68
N SER A 83 -3.71 -17.43 14.44
CA SER A 83 -2.82 -18.24 15.28
C SER A 83 -1.40 -17.68 15.40
N ASP A 84 -0.94 -16.96 14.39
CA ASP A 84 0.41 -16.40 14.35
C ASP A 84 0.47 -14.98 14.93
N ILE A 85 -0.70 -14.37 15.21
CA ILE A 85 -0.78 -13.02 15.73
C ILE A 85 -0.48 -13.03 17.24
N ILE A 86 0.51 -12.26 17.63
CA ILE A 86 0.90 -12.06 19.03
C ILE A 86 0.12 -10.90 19.64
N GLU A 87 -0.06 -9.83 18.87
CA GLU A 87 -0.65 -8.58 19.35
C GLU A 87 -1.36 -7.85 18.21
N VAL A 88 -2.54 -7.30 18.50
CA VAL A 88 -3.20 -6.32 17.66
C VAL A 88 -3.46 -5.08 18.49
N ARG A 89 -3.04 -3.92 17.99
CA ARG A 89 -3.35 -2.65 18.65
C ARG A 89 -3.62 -1.54 17.66
N ALA A 90 -4.53 -0.65 18.00
CA ALA A 90 -4.73 0.59 17.28
C ALA A 90 -3.49 1.50 17.43
N ILE A 91 -3.10 2.14 16.35
CA ILE A 91 -2.00 3.09 16.31
C ILE A 91 -2.42 4.37 15.59
N GLU A 92 -1.70 5.45 15.84
CA GLU A 92 -1.96 6.72 15.20
C GLU A 92 -1.06 6.92 13.97
N ARG A 93 -1.47 7.84 13.10
CA ARG A 93 -0.64 8.29 11.97
C ARG A 93 0.69 8.88 12.40
N SER A 94 0.76 9.49 13.58
CA SER A 94 1.97 10.00 14.21
C SER A 94 3.04 8.92 14.42
N ASP A 95 2.61 7.69 14.71
CA ASP A 95 3.49 6.54 14.98
C ASP A 95 4.26 6.04 13.76
N ILE A 96 3.71 6.27 12.58
CA ILE A 96 4.35 5.91 11.30
C ILE A 96 4.98 7.09 10.59
N ARG A 97 4.90 8.27 11.18
CA ARG A 97 5.53 9.48 10.64
C ARG A 97 7.06 9.31 10.62
N GLY A 98 7.70 9.76 9.55
CA GLY A 98 9.16 9.60 9.38
C GLY A 98 9.60 8.19 9.00
N SER A 99 8.67 7.28 8.66
CA SER A 99 9.03 5.96 8.16
C SER A 99 9.67 6.05 6.79
N ILE A 100 10.78 5.33 6.63
CA ILE A 100 11.48 5.20 5.35
C ILE A 100 10.83 4.07 4.56
N ARG A 101 10.51 4.33 3.31
CA ARG A 101 10.00 3.32 2.39
C ARG A 101 11.18 2.54 1.79
N LEU A 102 11.22 1.25 2.05
CA LEU A 102 12.19 0.34 1.45
C LEU A 102 11.72 -0.17 0.09
N PHE A 103 10.40 -0.45 -0.03
CA PHE A 103 9.80 -0.99 -1.24
C PHE A 103 8.29 -0.71 -1.27
N GLY A 104 7.69 -0.47 -2.46
CA GLY A 104 6.25 -0.28 -2.61
C GLY A 104 5.82 1.15 -2.92
N SER A 105 4.57 1.51 -2.66
CA SER A 105 3.99 2.82 -2.90
C SER A 105 3.78 3.60 -1.61
N GLY A 106 4.11 4.89 -1.63
CA GLY A 106 3.88 5.82 -0.54
C GLY A 106 2.99 6.99 -0.97
N GLY A 107 1.72 6.69 -1.31
CA GLY A 107 0.73 7.68 -1.71
C GLY A 107 0.17 7.52 -3.11
N PHE A 108 0.87 6.87 -4.04
CA PHE A 108 0.36 6.57 -5.38
C PHE A 108 -0.59 5.36 -5.28
N PHE A 109 -1.88 5.59 -5.51
CA PHE A 109 -2.97 4.62 -5.30
C PHE A 109 -3.05 4.00 -3.90
N GLY A 110 -2.54 4.68 -2.88
CA GLY A 110 -2.52 4.23 -1.49
C GLY A 110 -1.11 4.00 -0.94
N TRP A 111 -1.07 3.44 0.27
CA TRP A 111 0.15 3.21 1.03
C TRP A 111 0.33 1.71 1.21
N PHE A 112 1.24 1.12 0.44
CA PHE A 112 1.49 -0.32 0.53
C PHE A 112 2.94 -0.66 0.23
N GLY A 113 3.43 -1.71 0.87
CA GLY A 113 4.79 -2.20 0.69
C GLY A 113 5.55 -2.40 1.99
N ILE A 114 6.87 -2.28 1.94
CA ILE A 114 7.77 -2.49 3.07
C ILE A 114 8.32 -1.13 3.51
N PHE A 115 8.12 -0.84 4.79
CA PHE A 115 8.55 0.38 5.44
C PHE A 115 9.38 0.06 6.69
N ARG A 116 10.16 1.03 7.15
CA ARG A 116 10.96 0.92 8.36
C ARG A 116 10.93 2.24 9.12
N ASN A 117 10.76 2.15 10.44
CA ASN A 117 10.99 3.28 11.35
C ASN A 117 11.65 2.80 12.66
N ASN A 118 12.01 3.77 13.51
CA ASN A 118 12.67 3.47 14.78
C ASN A 118 11.73 2.83 15.81
N LYS A 119 10.39 3.08 15.71
CA LYS A 119 9.41 2.60 16.68
C LYS A 119 9.04 1.13 16.48
N PHE A 120 8.83 0.73 15.23
CA PHE A 120 8.33 -0.61 14.89
C PHE A 120 9.37 -1.50 14.18
N GLY A 121 10.52 -0.92 13.79
CA GLY A 121 11.48 -1.60 12.93
C GLY A 121 10.93 -1.72 11.50
N THR A 122 11.18 -2.85 10.84
CA THR A 122 10.66 -3.14 9.50
C THR A 122 9.25 -3.74 9.59
N TYR A 123 8.33 -3.21 8.81
CA TYR A 123 6.94 -3.65 8.76
C TYR A 123 6.35 -3.57 7.34
N ARG A 124 5.28 -4.30 7.11
CA ARG A 124 4.50 -4.23 5.87
C ARG A 124 3.28 -3.33 6.09
N LEU A 125 3.11 -2.35 5.22
CA LEU A 125 2.01 -1.40 5.25
C LEU A 125 1.01 -1.76 4.16
N TYR A 126 -0.27 -1.82 4.52
CA TYR A 126 -1.39 -2.03 3.61
C TYR A 126 -2.54 -1.11 4.00
N CYS A 127 -2.50 0.12 3.48
CA CYS A 127 -3.46 1.17 3.83
C CYS A 127 -3.94 1.90 2.57
N GLY A 128 -5.24 1.98 2.40
CA GLY A 128 -5.84 2.87 1.39
C GLY A 128 -5.75 4.33 1.82
N GLN A 129 -5.89 4.56 3.11
CA GLN A 129 -5.77 5.85 3.79
C GLN A 129 -5.04 5.68 5.12
N LEU A 130 -4.42 6.75 5.61
CA LEU A 130 -3.67 6.71 6.88
C LEU A 130 -4.55 7.05 8.08
N GLU A 131 -5.71 6.41 8.15
CA GLU A 131 -6.70 6.53 9.23
C GLU A 131 -7.08 5.13 9.71
N ASN A 132 -7.51 5.03 10.98
CA ASN A 132 -7.91 3.77 11.61
C ASN A 132 -6.86 2.66 11.39
N LEU A 133 -5.64 2.94 11.84
CA LEU A 133 -4.50 2.06 11.65
C LEU A 133 -4.41 1.04 12.78
N TYR A 134 -4.15 -0.20 12.40
CA TYR A 134 -3.90 -1.31 13.33
C TYR A 134 -2.53 -1.91 13.07
N LEU A 135 -1.72 -1.99 14.12
CA LEU A 135 -0.50 -2.77 14.12
C LEU A 135 -0.87 -4.22 14.45
N VAL A 136 -0.59 -5.12 13.54
CA VAL A 136 -0.72 -6.56 13.69
C VAL A 136 0.69 -7.15 13.80
N ASN A 137 1.08 -7.52 15.00
CA ASN A 137 2.38 -8.12 15.28
C ASN A 137 2.25 -9.63 15.25
N THR A 138 2.97 -10.28 14.35
CA THR A 138 3.00 -11.73 14.23
C THR A 138 4.34 -12.29 14.69
N THR A 139 4.46 -13.60 14.82
CA THR A 139 5.69 -14.29 15.19
C THR A 139 6.86 -13.99 14.24
N THR A 140 6.59 -13.66 12.99
CA THR A 140 7.61 -13.48 11.96
C THR A 140 7.69 -12.07 11.39
N LYS A 141 6.58 -11.34 11.35
CA LYS A 141 6.47 -10.04 10.65
C LYS A 141 5.52 -9.09 11.37
N LYS A 142 5.69 -7.82 11.08
CA LYS A 142 4.77 -6.77 11.53
C LYS A 142 4.01 -6.23 10.34
N TYR A 143 2.71 -6.05 10.51
CA TYR A 143 1.83 -5.48 9.52
C TYR A 143 1.13 -4.25 10.08
N ILE A 144 0.92 -3.24 9.25
CA ILE A 144 0.06 -2.10 9.57
C ILE A 144 -1.03 -2.05 8.51
N ILE A 145 -2.28 -2.11 8.96
CA ILE A 145 -3.45 -2.25 8.10
C ILE A 145 -4.45 -1.16 8.50
N SER A 146 -5.06 -0.50 7.52
CA SER A 146 -6.22 0.36 7.77
C SER A 146 -7.50 -0.44 7.68
N SER A 147 -8.37 -0.32 8.68
CA SER A 147 -9.68 -0.97 8.70
C SER A 147 -10.73 -0.06 9.33
N SER A 148 -11.93 -0.01 8.77
CA SER A 148 -13.05 0.73 9.34
C SER A 148 -13.66 0.04 10.57
N LYS A 149 -13.37 -1.25 10.74
CA LYS A 149 -13.79 -2.01 11.93
C LYS A 149 -12.58 -2.36 12.79
N PRO A 150 -12.78 -2.46 14.11
CA PRO A 150 -11.75 -2.97 15.00
C PRO A 150 -11.35 -4.39 14.54
N ILE A 151 -10.03 -4.62 14.54
CA ILE A 151 -9.47 -5.94 14.27
C ILE A 151 -9.31 -6.62 15.62
N ASP A 152 -10.20 -7.55 15.93
CA ASP A 152 -10.17 -8.34 17.15
C ASP A 152 -9.48 -9.69 16.90
N LEU A 153 -8.84 -10.22 17.94
CA LEU A 153 -8.15 -11.52 17.94
C LEU A 153 -9.16 -12.66 18.06
#